data_5af6e85c7882ddcbacf449393b9bef27
#
_entry.id   5af6e85c7882ddcbacf449393b9bef27
#
_cell.length_a   1.000
_cell.length_b   1.000
_cell.length_c   1.000
_cell.angle_alpha   90.00
_cell.angle_beta   90.00
_cell.angle_gamma   90.00
#
_symmetry.space_group_name_H-M   'P 1'
#
loop_
_entity.id
_entity.type
_entity.pdbx_description
1 polymer ?
#
loop_
_entity_poly.entity_id
_entity_poly.type
_entity_poly.pdbx_seq_one_letter_code
_entity_poly.pdbx_strand_id
1 'polypeptide(L)'
;EALMYNFDRNYPPTPKEVVKLYGKMTQCFYNEEYTDEEFEELALKIENLYDEELIANKTQDQYLQDLRWDINNYKEQEIVISSCAVSSSADVDYYSVDENEFARLYCTFNLRKGTTLGSVEEVFLLRKDQKGHWKIYGFKLADDADNDE
;
A
#
# COMPACT_ATOMS: atom_id res chain seq x y z
N GLU A 1 -8.14 13.24 6.82
CA GLU A 1 -8.43 13.28 5.39
C GLU A 1 -8.53 11.89 4.77
N ALA A 2 -7.59 10.99 5.07
CA ALA A 2 -7.65 9.62 4.57
C ALA A 2 -8.91 8.89 5.04
N LEU A 3 -9.39 9.18 6.25
CA LEU A 3 -10.62 8.61 6.79
C LEU A 3 -11.87 9.08 6.05
N MET A 4 -11.78 10.21 5.37
CA MET A 4 -12.91 10.81 4.65
C MET A 4 -13.00 10.33 3.20
N TYR A 5 -12.05 9.54 2.73
CA TYR A 5 -12.05 9.09 1.35
C TYR A 5 -13.25 8.18 1.06
N ASN A 6 -13.94 8.45 -0.02
CA ASN A 6 -15.15 7.71 -0.40
C ASN A 6 -14.87 6.81 -1.60
N PHE A 7 -14.66 5.52 -1.33
CA PHE A 7 -14.35 4.53 -2.35
C PHE A 7 -15.55 4.20 -3.26
N ASP A 8 -16.77 4.41 -2.76
CA ASP A 8 -17.96 4.13 -3.57
C ASP A 8 -18.09 5.07 -4.76
N ARG A 9 -17.59 6.29 -4.62
CA ARG A 9 -17.71 7.32 -5.66
C ARG A 9 -16.42 7.53 -6.43
N ASN A 10 -15.28 7.35 -5.77
CA ASN A 10 -13.99 7.81 -6.29
C ASN A 10 -12.92 6.73 -6.26
N TYR A 11 -13.27 5.51 -6.70
CA TYR A 11 -12.23 4.49 -6.76
C TYR A 11 -11.15 4.91 -7.77
N PRO A 12 -9.85 4.83 -7.39
CA PRO A 12 -8.77 5.26 -8.28
C PRO A 12 -8.80 4.48 -9.60
N PRO A 13 -8.75 5.18 -10.75
CA PRO A 13 -8.99 4.53 -12.06
C PRO A 13 -7.80 3.77 -12.64
N THR A 14 -6.59 3.98 -12.15
CA THR A 14 -5.39 3.35 -12.72
C THR A 14 -4.56 2.68 -11.63
N PRO A 15 -3.71 1.69 -12.00
CA PRO A 15 -2.80 1.07 -11.03
C PRO A 15 -1.93 2.09 -10.31
N LYS A 16 -1.41 3.07 -11.04
CA LYS A 16 -0.58 4.11 -10.44
C LYS A 16 -1.34 4.88 -9.36
N GLU A 17 -2.59 5.25 -9.64
CA GLU A 17 -3.38 6.01 -8.67
C GLU A 17 -3.79 5.18 -7.46
N VAL A 18 -3.99 3.86 -7.64
CA VAL A 18 -4.26 2.95 -6.53
C VAL A 18 -3.06 2.91 -5.58
N VAL A 19 -1.86 2.70 -6.12
CA VAL A 19 -0.63 2.64 -5.30
C VAL A 19 -0.34 4.00 -4.68
N LYS A 20 -0.61 5.07 -5.40
CA LYS A 20 -0.43 6.43 -4.89
C LYS A 20 -1.33 6.71 -3.69
N LEU A 21 -2.60 6.30 -3.76
CA LEU A 21 -3.53 6.44 -2.64
C LEU A 21 -3.10 5.58 -1.46
N TYR A 22 -2.69 4.34 -1.73
CA TYR A 22 -2.15 3.46 -0.70
C TYR A 22 -0.97 4.12 0.02
N GLY A 23 -0.06 4.73 -0.75
CA GLY A 23 1.10 5.43 -0.19
C GLY A 23 0.71 6.58 0.72
N LYS A 24 -0.31 7.36 0.34
CA LYS A 24 -0.80 8.47 1.16
C LYS A 24 -1.42 7.97 2.46
N MET A 25 -2.19 6.90 2.41
CA MET A 25 -2.79 6.31 3.60
C MET A 25 -1.73 5.73 4.53
N THR A 26 -0.72 5.08 3.95
CA THR A 26 0.41 4.54 4.70
C THR A 26 1.19 5.65 5.39
N GLN A 27 1.44 6.74 4.69
CA GLN A 27 2.15 7.89 5.24
C GLN A 27 1.39 8.46 6.45
N CYS A 28 0.06 8.53 6.36
CA CYS A 28 -0.78 8.97 7.45
C CYS A 28 -0.61 8.06 8.67
N PHE A 29 -0.66 6.73 8.47
CA PHE A 29 -0.50 5.74 9.54
C PHE A 29 0.81 5.90 10.29
N TYR A 30 1.89 6.07 9.56
CA TYR A 30 3.22 6.03 10.16
C TYR A 30 3.64 7.37 10.76
N ASN A 31 3.08 8.48 10.28
CA ASN A 31 3.51 9.81 10.68
C ASN A 31 2.60 10.51 11.68
N GLU A 32 1.31 10.19 11.69
CA GLU A 32 0.33 10.95 12.47
C GLU A 32 -0.12 10.23 13.73
N GLU A 33 -0.68 10.98 14.65
CA GLU A 33 -1.28 10.43 15.87
C GLU A 33 -2.78 10.23 15.63
N TYR A 34 -3.34 9.18 16.23
CA TYR A 34 -4.76 8.86 16.10
C TYR A 34 -5.19 7.93 17.23
N THR A 35 -6.50 7.83 17.43
CA THR A 35 -7.07 6.93 18.43
C THR A 35 -7.05 5.48 17.91
N ASP A 36 -7.27 4.53 18.82
CA ASP A 36 -7.40 3.12 18.42
C ASP A 36 -8.56 2.91 17.46
N GLU A 37 -9.66 3.64 17.64
CA GLU A 37 -10.79 3.57 16.72
C GLU A 37 -10.44 4.08 15.34
N GLU A 38 -9.72 5.19 15.26
CA GLU A 38 -9.27 5.75 14.00
C GLU A 38 -8.26 4.82 13.31
N PHE A 39 -7.39 4.17 14.09
CA PHE A 39 -6.46 3.19 13.55
C PHE A 39 -7.22 2.06 12.84
N GLU A 40 -8.18 1.47 13.55
CA GLU A 40 -8.96 0.36 12.99
C GLU A 40 -9.74 0.80 11.75
N GLU A 41 -10.39 1.95 11.82
CA GLU A 41 -11.16 2.49 10.70
C GLU A 41 -10.28 2.69 9.45
N LEU A 42 -9.11 3.29 9.61
CA LEU A 42 -8.21 3.52 8.48
C LEU A 42 -7.63 2.22 7.95
N ALA A 43 -7.28 1.29 8.84
CA ALA A 43 -6.75 -0.02 8.43
C ALA A 43 -7.77 -0.79 7.60
N LEU A 44 -9.03 -0.78 8.01
CA LEU A 44 -10.10 -1.44 7.25
C LEU A 44 -10.39 -0.70 5.95
N LYS A 45 -10.24 0.61 5.95
CA LYS A 45 -10.44 1.42 4.76
C LYS A 45 -9.40 1.09 3.68
N ILE A 46 -8.17 0.88 4.08
CA ILE A 46 -7.09 0.49 3.15
C ILE A 46 -7.41 -0.84 2.47
N GLU A 47 -8.12 -1.74 3.15
CA GLU A 47 -8.49 -3.03 2.56
C GLU A 47 -9.38 -2.89 1.34
N ASN A 48 -10.01 -1.73 1.14
CA ASN A 48 -10.75 -1.46 -0.10
C ASN A 48 -9.84 -1.45 -1.33
N LEU A 49 -8.55 -1.23 -1.14
CA LEU A 49 -7.56 -1.26 -2.22
C LEU A 49 -6.99 -2.66 -2.45
N TYR A 50 -7.25 -3.59 -1.54
CA TYR A 50 -6.68 -4.94 -1.60
C TYR A 50 -7.57 -5.90 -2.36
N ASP A 51 -6.93 -6.80 -3.13
CA ASP A 51 -7.60 -7.93 -3.74
C ASP A 51 -8.12 -8.86 -2.65
N GLU A 52 -9.24 -9.52 -2.91
CA GLU A 52 -9.84 -10.44 -1.94
C GLU A 52 -8.89 -11.56 -1.51
N GLU A 53 -8.01 -12.01 -2.39
CA GLU A 53 -7.04 -13.06 -2.05
C GLU A 53 -5.97 -12.55 -1.10
N LEU A 54 -5.59 -11.26 -1.23
CA LEU A 54 -4.66 -10.66 -0.29
C LEU A 54 -5.28 -10.54 1.10
N ILE A 55 -6.53 -10.11 1.16
CA ILE A 55 -7.27 -9.99 2.42
C ILE A 55 -7.40 -11.37 3.09
N ALA A 56 -7.63 -12.42 2.29
CA ALA A 56 -7.85 -13.77 2.81
C ALA A 56 -6.59 -14.44 3.38
N ASN A 57 -5.40 -13.87 3.12
CA ASN A 57 -4.13 -14.47 3.57
C ASN A 57 -3.96 -14.51 5.08
N LYS A 58 -4.67 -13.65 5.81
CA LYS A 58 -4.60 -13.64 7.28
C LYS A 58 -5.93 -13.15 7.84
N THR A 59 -6.16 -13.47 9.11
CA THR A 59 -7.37 -12.99 9.79
C THR A 59 -7.30 -11.48 9.98
N GLN A 60 -8.44 -10.86 10.20
CA GLN A 60 -8.48 -9.43 10.48
C GLN A 60 -7.66 -9.08 11.71
N ASP A 61 -7.76 -9.90 12.77
CA ASP A 61 -6.98 -9.67 14.00
C ASP A 61 -5.49 -9.71 13.72
N GLN A 62 -5.02 -10.68 12.94
CA GLN A 62 -3.61 -10.80 12.60
C GLN A 62 -3.15 -9.61 11.75
N TYR A 63 -3.96 -9.20 10.79
CA TYR A 63 -3.68 -8.04 9.96
C TYR A 63 -3.50 -6.77 10.82
N LEU A 64 -4.42 -6.54 11.75
CA LEU A 64 -4.36 -5.36 12.61
C LEU A 64 -3.15 -5.41 13.55
N GLN A 65 -2.84 -6.58 14.10
CA GLN A 65 -1.68 -6.74 14.98
C GLN A 65 -0.37 -6.49 14.24
N ASP A 66 -0.21 -7.07 13.06
CA ASP A 66 1.00 -6.92 12.27
C ASP A 66 1.22 -5.45 11.87
N LEU A 67 0.15 -4.80 11.46
CA LEU A 67 0.22 -3.40 11.04
C LEU A 67 0.58 -2.50 12.23
N ARG A 68 -0.07 -2.71 13.37
CA ARG A 68 0.22 -1.93 14.58
C ARG A 68 1.65 -2.14 15.06
N TRP A 69 2.14 -3.37 15.00
CA TRP A 69 3.51 -3.67 15.39
C TRP A 69 4.52 -2.89 14.55
N ASP A 70 4.32 -2.90 13.24
CA ASP A 70 5.22 -2.22 12.32
C ASP A 70 5.19 -0.70 12.49
N ILE A 71 3.98 -0.14 12.66
CA ILE A 71 3.81 1.29 12.89
C ILE A 71 4.50 1.70 14.19
N ASN A 72 4.28 0.94 15.26
CA ASN A 72 4.90 1.25 16.55
C ASN A 72 6.41 1.18 16.48
N ASN A 73 6.95 0.20 15.74
CA ASN A 73 8.39 0.07 15.54
C ASN A 73 8.98 1.31 14.87
N TYR A 74 8.31 1.83 13.85
CA TYR A 74 8.73 3.07 13.18
C TYR A 74 8.69 4.26 14.13
N LYS A 75 7.60 4.38 14.89
CA LYS A 75 7.42 5.50 15.82
C LYS A 75 8.43 5.48 16.96
N GLU A 76 8.74 4.29 17.48
CA GLU A 76 9.75 4.15 18.54
C GLU A 76 11.14 4.56 18.06
N GLN A 77 11.43 4.31 16.80
CA GLN A 77 12.69 4.71 16.20
C GLN A 77 12.67 6.14 15.64
N GLU A 78 11.55 6.82 15.77
CA GLU A 78 11.35 8.19 15.27
C GLU A 78 11.57 8.29 13.76
N ILE A 79 11.21 7.24 13.02
CA ILE A 79 11.29 7.21 11.58
C ILE A 79 9.96 7.71 11.00
N VAL A 80 10.02 8.67 10.09
CA VAL A 80 8.83 9.15 9.37
C VAL A 80 8.97 8.84 7.89
N ILE A 81 7.82 8.69 7.22
CA ILE A 81 7.77 8.55 5.77
C ILE A 81 7.62 9.96 5.21
N SER A 82 8.69 10.49 4.64
CA SER A 82 8.68 11.89 4.17
C SER A 82 7.96 12.06 2.83
N SER A 83 7.98 11.02 1.99
CA SER A 83 7.28 11.05 0.71
C SER A 83 7.17 9.66 0.10
N CYS A 84 6.31 9.53 -0.90
CA CYS A 84 6.14 8.31 -1.69
C CYS A 84 6.28 8.67 -3.16
N ALA A 85 7.09 7.93 -3.88
CA ALA A 85 7.27 8.12 -5.33
C ALA A 85 6.85 6.84 -6.05
N VAL A 86 5.85 6.94 -6.92
CA VAL A 86 5.31 5.80 -7.66
C VAL A 86 5.85 5.84 -9.09
N SER A 87 6.08 4.67 -9.70
CA SER A 87 6.49 4.54 -11.10
C SER A 87 5.67 5.46 -12.01
N SER A 88 6.30 6.02 -13.04
CA SER A 88 5.53 6.77 -14.04
C SER A 88 4.57 5.82 -14.75
N SER A 89 3.51 6.37 -15.34
CA SER A 89 2.52 5.56 -16.05
C SER A 89 3.15 4.75 -17.19
N ALA A 90 4.20 5.28 -17.79
CA ALA A 90 4.92 4.59 -18.88
C ALA A 90 5.72 3.38 -18.39
N ASP A 91 6.04 3.33 -17.10
CA ASP A 91 6.85 2.26 -16.52
C ASP A 91 6.02 1.18 -15.83
N VAL A 92 4.70 1.25 -15.94
CA VAL A 92 3.81 0.21 -15.42
C VAL A 92 3.75 -0.94 -16.43
N ASP A 93 4.05 -2.15 -15.97
CA ASP A 93 3.99 -3.34 -16.83
C ASP A 93 2.60 -3.97 -16.74
N TYR A 94 1.93 -4.09 -17.88
CA TYR A 94 0.61 -4.74 -17.96
C TYR A 94 0.75 -6.08 -18.65
N TYR A 95 0.08 -7.10 -18.11
CA TYR A 95 0.07 -8.42 -18.73
C TYR A 95 -1.19 -9.18 -18.30
N SER A 96 -1.48 -10.27 -18.99
CA SER A 96 -2.64 -11.12 -18.70
C SER A 96 -2.21 -12.56 -18.46
N VAL A 97 -2.84 -13.22 -17.49
CA VAL A 97 -2.64 -14.63 -17.20
C VAL A 97 -4.02 -15.22 -16.96
N ASP A 98 -4.38 -16.26 -17.74
CA ASP A 98 -5.65 -17.00 -17.57
C ASP A 98 -6.88 -16.08 -17.43
N GLU A 99 -7.03 -15.13 -18.35
CA GLU A 99 -8.14 -14.18 -18.39
C GLU A 99 -8.10 -13.10 -17.30
N ASN A 100 -7.09 -13.12 -16.43
CA ASN A 100 -6.91 -12.06 -15.44
C ASN A 100 -5.92 -11.03 -15.95
N GLU A 101 -6.24 -9.76 -15.75
CA GLU A 101 -5.35 -8.66 -16.12
C GLU A 101 -4.56 -8.23 -14.89
N PHE A 102 -3.25 -8.10 -15.08
CA PHE A 102 -2.33 -7.70 -14.01
C PHE A 102 -1.54 -6.45 -14.40
N ALA A 103 -1.12 -5.72 -13.37
CA ALA A 103 -0.22 -4.57 -13.53
C ALA A 103 0.86 -4.65 -12.46
N ARG A 104 2.10 -4.39 -12.85
CA ARG A 104 3.24 -4.41 -11.93
C ARG A 104 3.92 -3.06 -11.97
N LEU A 105 4.16 -2.48 -10.80
CA LEU A 105 4.80 -1.18 -10.69
C LEU A 105 5.53 -1.05 -9.35
N TYR A 106 6.31 0.00 -9.20
CA TYR A 106 7.15 0.23 -8.01
C TYR A 106 6.71 1.47 -7.26
N CYS A 107 6.94 1.45 -5.96
CA CYS A 107 6.78 2.62 -5.10
C CYS A 107 8.00 2.73 -4.20
N THR A 108 8.58 3.92 -4.15
CA THR A 108 9.69 4.21 -3.25
C THR A 108 9.17 5.05 -2.10
N PHE A 109 9.31 4.54 -0.90
CA PHE A 109 8.98 5.29 0.32
C PHE A 109 10.28 5.92 0.82
N ASN A 110 10.31 7.25 0.84
CA ASN A 110 11.45 7.99 1.36
C ASN A 110 11.29 8.17 2.86
N LEU A 111 12.32 7.81 3.60
CA LEU A 111 12.29 7.77 5.06
C LEU A 111 13.25 8.82 5.62
N ARG A 112 12.90 9.32 6.81
CA ARG A 112 13.76 10.27 7.52
C ARG A 112 13.77 9.92 9.01
N LYS A 113 14.97 9.89 9.57
CA LYS A 113 15.19 9.74 11.01
C LYS A 113 16.13 10.87 11.43
N GLY A 114 15.54 11.94 12.02
CA GLY A 114 16.29 13.18 12.28
C GLY A 114 16.77 13.78 10.97
N THR A 115 18.09 13.87 10.77
CA THR A 115 18.70 14.36 9.54
C THR A 115 19.16 13.23 8.60
N THR A 116 19.02 11.99 9.05
CA THR A 116 19.41 10.81 8.25
C THR A 116 18.29 10.47 7.28
N LEU A 117 18.65 10.31 6.00
CA LEU A 117 17.71 9.98 4.95
C LEU A 117 17.92 8.55 4.48
N GLY A 118 16.83 7.88 4.13
CA GLY A 118 16.85 6.54 3.57
C GLY A 118 15.65 6.32 2.68
N SER A 119 15.58 5.14 2.09
CA SER A 119 14.43 4.79 1.27
C SER A 119 14.20 3.28 1.27
N VAL A 120 12.94 2.91 0.99
CA VAL A 120 12.53 1.52 0.82
C VAL A 120 11.75 1.46 -0.48
N GLU A 121 12.17 0.58 -1.39
CA GLU A 121 11.45 0.38 -2.64
C GLU A 121 10.64 -0.91 -2.55
N GLU A 122 9.35 -0.82 -2.90
CA GLU A 122 8.46 -1.98 -2.93
C GLU A 122 7.91 -2.17 -4.34
N VAL A 123 7.79 -3.43 -4.75
CA VAL A 123 7.11 -3.77 -5.99
C VAL A 123 5.68 -4.17 -5.66
N PHE A 124 4.74 -3.64 -6.43
CA PHE A 124 3.30 -3.91 -6.26
C PHE A 124 2.79 -4.67 -7.48
N LEU A 125 2.02 -5.72 -7.21
CA LEU A 125 1.29 -6.45 -8.23
C LEU A 125 -0.19 -6.20 -8.01
N LEU A 126 -0.88 -5.70 -9.04
CA LEU A 126 -2.30 -5.44 -8.98
C LEU A 126 -3.03 -6.35 -9.95
N ARG A 127 -4.26 -6.71 -9.60
CA ARG A 127 -5.15 -7.49 -10.46
C ARG A 127 -6.46 -6.72 -10.65
N LYS A 128 -6.97 -6.73 -11.87
CA LYS A 128 -8.25 -6.08 -12.16
C LYS A 128 -9.39 -7.01 -11.74
N ASP A 129 -10.30 -6.51 -10.93
CA ASP A 129 -11.42 -7.32 -10.46
C ASP A 129 -12.60 -7.28 -11.45
N GLN A 130 -13.69 -7.96 -11.09
CA GLN A 130 -14.86 -8.07 -11.96
C GLN A 130 -15.57 -6.73 -12.20
N LYS A 131 -15.37 -5.78 -11.30
CA LYS A 131 -15.95 -4.43 -11.43
C LYS A 131 -15.06 -3.48 -12.24
N GLY A 132 -13.91 -3.97 -12.70
CA GLY A 132 -12.95 -3.15 -13.43
C GLY A 132 -12.04 -2.33 -12.53
N HIS A 133 -11.98 -2.64 -11.25
CA HIS A 133 -11.11 -1.95 -10.31
C HIS A 133 -9.77 -2.66 -10.18
N TRP A 134 -8.69 -1.89 -10.18
CA TRP A 134 -7.37 -2.43 -9.92
C TRP A 134 -7.18 -2.57 -8.41
N LYS A 135 -6.91 -3.79 -7.97
CA LYS A 135 -6.74 -4.13 -6.56
C LYS A 135 -5.34 -4.63 -6.30
N ILE A 136 -4.79 -4.28 -5.14
CA ILE A 136 -3.45 -4.74 -4.76
C ILE A 136 -3.52 -6.23 -4.44
N TYR A 137 -2.87 -7.02 -5.29
CA TYR A 137 -2.86 -8.48 -5.18
C TYR A 137 -1.71 -8.95 -4.29
N GLY A 138 -0.59 -8.23 -4.31
CA GLY A 138 0.56 -8.49 -3.47
C GLY A 138 1.57 -7.37 -3.58
N PHE A 139 2.46 -7.32 -2.60
CA PHE A 139 3.58 -6.39 -2.61
C PHE A 139 4.69 -6.92 -1.72
N LYS A 140 5.93 -6.54 -2.05
CA LYS A 140 7.10 -6.95 -1.27
C LYS A 140 8.27 -6.03 -1.60
N LEU A 141 9.34 -6.13 -0.81
CA LEU A 141 10.54 -5.35 -1.07
C LEU A 141 11.09 -5.70 -2.45
N ALA A 142 11.54 -4.69 -3.19
CA ALA A 142 12.06 -4.88 -4.55
C ALA A 142 13.25 -5.84 -4.59
N ASP A 143 14.12 -5.78 -3.57
CA ASP A 143 15.27 -6.68 -3.47
C ASP A 143 14.83 -8.15 -3.36
N ASP A 144 13.75 -8.40 -2.61
CA ASP A 144 13.20 -9.75 -2.47
C ASP A 144 12.60 -10.24 -3.78
N ALA A 145 12.00 -9.32 -4.58
CA ALA A 145 11.45 -9.66 -5.87
C ALA A 145 12.54 -10.11 -6.83
N ASP A 146 13.69 -9.43 -6.81
CA ASP A 146 14.83 -9.77 -7.66
C ASP A 146 15.42 -11.14 -7.30
N ASN A 147 15.36 -11.51 -6.05
CA ASN A 147 15.89 -12.79 -5.56
C ASN A 147 14.97 -13.98 -5.87
N ASP A 148 13.73 -13.74 -6.20
CA ASP A 148 12.75 -14.80 -6.51
C ASP A 148 12.89 -15.35 -7.93
N GLU A 149 13.75 -14.77 -8.71
CA GLU A 149 14.06 -15.25 -10.06
C GLU A 149 15.24 -16.25 -10.02
#